data_dc39ef33676ce920d323b63ff7ef7940
#
_entry.id   dc39ef33676ce920d323b63ff7ef7940
#
_cell.length_a   1.000
_cell.length_b   1.000
_cell.length_c   1.000
_cell.angle_alpha   90.00
_cell.angle_beta   90.00
_cell.angle_gamma   90.00
#
_symmetry.space_group_name_H-M   'P 1'
#
loop_
_entity.id
_entity.type
_entity.pdbx_description
1 polymer ?
#
loop_
_entity_poly.entity_id
_entity_poly.type
_entity_poly.pdbx_seq_one_letter_code
_entity_poly.pdbx_strand_id
1 'polypeptide(L)'
;MTISGSFCKIYDKVSVRDRKEKPLHRSLRARCCDGTRWIMKIGIRLHDMRNLPLNERLDEVNRQGFTCVHLALSKVIKDGPTGPEALTPGYAMHLRRMFDDKKIDIAVLGCYLNLANPNAESLKEITDQYKAHIRFASLLGCGVVGTETGAPNEEYRPETACRSKEALVTFINNLRPVVEYAEKMGVILAIEPVRRHIVYDAGRAREVLDQIDSPNLQIILDPVNLLDLDNYERQKEVVEEAIDLLGKDVAVVHIKDYLIKGDKLINAAAGTGRMDYTALMKFIKARKPYIHATLEDTLPLNAVQAREHIQKLWKEA
;
A
#
# COMPACT_ATOMS: atom_id res chain seq x y z
N MET A 1 -3.34 67.21 6.88
CA MET A 1 -3.42 66.97 8.35
C MET A 1 -2.55 65.79 8.68
N THR A 2 -1.40 66.05 9.24
CA THR A 2 -0.33 65.16 9.67
C THR A 2 -0.61 64.68 11.09
N ILE A 3 -0.45 63.38 11.36
CA ILE A 3 -0.12 62.94 12.73
C ILE A 3 0.88 61.76 12.61
N SER A 4 2.05 62.05 13.15
CA SER A 4 3.17 61.16 13.41
C SER A 4 2.93 60.37 14.72
N GLY A 5 3.46 59.14 14.78
CA GLY A 5 3.46 58.36 15.99
C GLY A 5 4.67 57.43 16.07
N SER A 6 5.54 57.70 16.99
CA SER A 6 6.90 57.23 17.23
C SER A 6 7.07 55.74 17.44
N PHE A 7 8.16 55.19 16.85
CA PHE A 7 8.78 53.93 17.22
C PHE A 7 9.66 54.09 18.46
N CYS A 8 9.45 53.31 19.49
CA CYS A 8 10.36 53.19 20.63
C CYS A 8 11.23 51.93 20.43
N LYS A 9 12.53 52.16 20.26
CA LYS A 9 13.58 51.13 20.30
C LYS A 9 13.99 50.93 21.76
N ILE A 10 13.99 49.70 22.22
CA ILE A 10 14.73 49.31 23.42
C ILE A 10 15.78 48.29 23.01
N TYR A 11 17.02 48.71 22.99
CA TYR A 11 18.21 47.83 22.99
C TYR A 11 18.62 47.67 24.45
N ASP A 12 18.67 46.43 24.91
CA ASP A 12 19.42 46.12 26.12
C ASP A 12 20.51 45.11 25.82
N LYS A 13 21.70 45.49 26.24
CA LYS A 13 22.98 44.80 26.12
C LYS A 13 22.97 43.58 27.06
N VAL A 14 23.28 42.40 26.55
CA VAL A 14 23.69 41.28 27.40
C VAL A 14 25.08 40.83 27.01
N SER A 15 25.96 40.88 28.00
CA SER A 15 27.40 40.64 27.95
C SER A 15 27.72 39.20 27.61
N VAL A 16 28.71 39.02 26.72
CA VAL A 16 29.38 37.78 26.42
C VAL A 16 30.16 37.32 27.67
N ARG A 17 29.84 36.14 28.20
CA ARG A 17 30.71 35.41 29.10
C ARG A 17 31.07 34.06 28.45
N ASP A 18 32.35 33.87 28.24
CA ASP A 18 33.00 32.62 27.88
C ASP A 18 32.48 31.44 28.69
N ARG A 19 31.96 30.42 28.04
CA ARG A 19 31.85 29.08 28.59
C ARG A 19 32.43 28.05 27.63
N LYS A 20 33.49 27.41 28.14
CA LYS A 20 34.21 26.30 27.57
C LYS A 20 33.28 25.22 27.05
N GLU A 21 33.42 24.87 25.80
CA GLU A 21 32.78 23.71 25.19
C GLU A 21 33.25 22.39 25.83
N LYS A 22 32.31 21.63 26.38
CA LYS A 22 32.49 20.20 26.65
C LYS A 22 31.76 19.41 25.58
N PRO A 23 32.35 18.31 25.02
CA PRO A 23 31.70 17.54 24.00
C PRO A 23 30.50 16.78 24.55
N LEU A 24 29.31 17.11 24.09
CA LEU A 24 28.06 16.40 24.40
C LEU A 24 27.92 15.17 23.50
N HIS A 25 28.61 14.08 23.81
CA HIS A 25 28.13 12.76 23.44
C HIS A 25 26.98 12.40 24.39
N ARG A 26 25.79 12.92 24.12
CA ARG A 26 24.55 12.41 24.67
C ARG A 26 23.88 11.55 23.60
N SER A 27 23.95 10.23 23.80
CA SER A 27 23.07 9.28 23.15
C SER A 27 21.63 9.82 23.22
N LEU A 28 21.05 10.19 22.08
CA LEU A 28 19.63 10.44 21.94
C LEU A 28 18.89 9.10 22.12
N ARG A 29 18.75 8.65 23.36
CA ARG A 29 17.65 7.79 23.72
C ARG A 29 16.40 8.67 23.66
N ALA A 30 15.68 8.59 22.53
CA ALA A 30 14.35 9.15 22.42
C ALA A 30 13.51 8.56 23.55
N ARG A 31 13.17 9.38 24.55
CA ARG A 31 12.13 9.05 25.52
C ARG A 31 10.81 9.16 24.75
N CYS A 32 10.25 8.02 24.36
CA CYS A 32 8.84 7.93 24.01
C CYS A 32 8.04 8.35 25.25
N CYS A 33 7.51 9.55 25.22
CA CYS A 33 6.47 9.99 26.15
C CYS A 33 5.16 9.44 25.64
N ASP A 34 4.68 8.48 26.31
CA ASP A 34 3.50 7.65 26.40
C ASP A 34 3.74 6.21 25.89
N GLY A 35 3.20 5.25 26.58
CA GLY A 35 3.44 3.82 26.33
C GLY A 35 2.86 3.28 25.00
N THR A 36 2.85 4.04 23.91
CA THR A 36 2.49 3.60 22.57
C THR A 36 3.60 2.70 22.03
N ARG A 37 3.37 1.43 22.17
CA ARG A 37 4.18 0.39 21.56
C ARG A 37 4.04 0.53 20.04
N TRP A 38 5.15 0.72 19.33
CA TRP A 38 5.20 0.69 17.88
C TRP A 38 4.60 -0.63 17.37
N ILE A 39 3.47 -0.58 16.70
CA ILE A 39 2.74 -1.79 16.29
C ILE A 39 2.38 -1.64 14.82
N MET A 40 2.85 -2.59 14.01
CA MET A 40 2.37 -2.78 12.64
C MET A 40 0.84 -2.97 12.67
N LYS A 41 0.11 -2.22 11.84
CA LYS A 41 -1.33 -2.37 11.73
C LYS A 41 -1.66 -3.54 10.81
N ILE A 42 -2.18 -4.61 11.37
CA ILE A 42 -2.58 -5.80 10.61
C ILE A 42 -4.04 -5.65 10.20
N GLY A 43 -4.25 -5.75 8.91
CA GLY A 43 -5.56 -5.71 8.26
C GLY A 43 -5.85 -6.96 7.46
N ILE A 44 -6.95 -6.90 6.73
CA ILE A 44 -7.42 -7.99 5.88
C ILE A 44 -8.00 -7.46 4.57
N ARG A 45 -7.83 -8.21 3.50
CA ARG A 45 -8.55 -7.97 2.24
C ARG A 45 -10.04 -8.22 2.49
N LEU A 46 -10.85 -7.14 2.44
CA LEU A 46 -12.22 -7.18 2.96
C LEU A 46 -13.13 -8.18 2.22
N HIS A 47 -12.85 -8.48 0.98
CA HIS A 47 -13.62 -9.48 0.22
C HIS A 47 -13.22 -10.93 0.51
N ASP A 48 -12.19 -11.19 1.32
CA ASP A 48 -11.86 -12.51 1.86
C ASP A 48 -12.68 -12.84 3.12
N MET A 49 -13.35 -11.84 3.68
CA MET A 49 -14.29 -12.02 4.79
C MET A 49 -15.60 -12.64 4.32
N ARG A 50 -16.43 -13.09 5.27
CA ARG A 50 -17.78 -13.56 4.94
C ARG A 50 -18.54 -12.51 4.13
N ASN A 51 -19.31 -12.95 3.16
CA ASN A 51 -20.15 -12.08 2.35
C ASN A 51 -21.37 -11.63 3.17
N LEU A 52 -21.22 -10.52 3.87
CA LEU A 52 -22.23 -9.87 4.71
C LEU A 52 -22.44 -8.44 4.19
N PRO A 53 -23.55 -7.77 4.55
CA PRO A 53 -23.70 -6.33 4.37
C PRO A 53 -22.50 -5.59 4.96
N LEU A 54 -22.07 -4.47 4.34
CA LEU A 54 -20.80 -3.81 4.69
C LEU A 54 -20.66 -3.53 6.20
N ASN A 55 -21.72 -2.98 6.84
CA ASN A 55 -21.67 -2.67 8.27
C ASN A 55 -21.38 -3.90 9.14
N GLU A 56 -22.09 -5.02 8.86
CA GLU A 56 -21.89 -6.28 9.59
C GLU A 56 -20.51 -6.89 9.30
N ARG A 57 -20.01 -6.72 8.08
CA ARG A 57 -18.65 -7.16 7.69
C ARG A 57 -17.57 -6.38 8.45
N LEU A 58 -17.76 -5.07 8.68
CA LEU A 58 -16.86 -4.26 9.50
C LEU A 58 -16.94 -4.66 11.00
N ASP A 59 -18.11 -5.03 11.51
CA ASP A 59 -18.23 -5.60 12.87
C ASP A 59 -17.45 -6.93 12.98
N GLU A 60 -17.51 -7.76 11.95
CA GLU A 60 -16.71 -9.00 11.87
C GLU A 60 -15.20 -8.72 11.84
N VAL A 61 -14.74 -7.72 11.07
CA VAL A 61 -13.35 -7.26 11.04
C VAL A 61 -12.86 -6.92 12.45
N ASN A 62 -13.62 -6.11 13.19
CA ASN A 62 -13.31 -5.75 14.57
C ASN A 62 -13.31 -6.94 15.51
N ARG A 63 -14.34 -7.81 15.42
CA ARG A 63 -14.46 -9.00 16.25
C ARG A 63 -13.28 -9.96 16.05
N GLN A 64 -12.74 -10.02 14.84
CA GLN A 64 -11.54 -10.80 14.52
C GLN A 64 -10.24 -10.08 14.87
N GLY A 65 -10.28 -8.84 15.37
CA GLY A 65 -9.12 -8.08 15.84
C GLY A 65 -8.26 -7.46 14.76
N PHE A 66 -8.82 -7.23 13.56
CA PHE A 66 -8.18 -6.44 12.51
C PHE A 66 -8.43 -4.94 12.72
N THR A 67 -7.47 -4.11 12.31
CA THR A 67 -7.52 -2.65 12.50
C THR A 67 -7.53 -1.86 11.19
N CYS A 68 -7.31 -2.52 10.07
CA CYS A 68 -7.40 -1.90 8.75
C CYS A 68 -7.85 -2.92 7.69
N VAL A 69 -8.24 -2.42 6.53
CA VAL A 69 -8.70 -3.26 5.42
C VAL A 69 -8.13 -2.80 4.08
N HIS A 70 -8.00 -3.74 3.15
CA HIS A 70 -7.93 -3.48 1.73
C HIS A 70 -9.36 -3.52 1.17
N LEU A 71 -9.82 -2.39 0.63
CA LEU A 71 -11.18 -2.21 0.11
C LEU A 71 -11.19 -2.19 -1.42
N ALA A 72 -11.76 -3.23 -2.04
CA ALA A 72 -12.11 -3.24 -3.47
C ALA A 72 -13.63 -3.09 -3.58
N LEU A 73 -14.10 -1.90 -3.97
CA LEU A 73 -15.54 -1.57 -3.92
C LEU A 73 -16.41 -2.56 -4.67
N SER A 74 -16.07 -2.87 -5.92
CA SER A 74 -16.85 -3.80 -6.77
C SER A 74 -16.90 -5.24 -6.24
N LYS A 75 -15.92 -5.64 -5.41
CA LYS A 75 -15.89 -6.96 -4.76
C LYS A 75 -16.67 -6.99 -3.45
N VAL A 76 -16.83 -5.84 -2.80
CA VAL A 76 -17.43 -5.72 -1.45
C VAL A 76 -18.86 -5.22 -1.50
N ILE A 77 -19.14 -4.19 -2.28
CA ILE A 77 -20.47 -3.58 -2.40
C ILE A 77 -21.24 -4.35 -3.47
N LYS A 78 -22.31 -5.02 -3.05
CA LYS A 78 -23.15 -5.85 -3.94
C LYS A 78 -24.53 -5.20 -4.23
N ASP A 79 -24.94 -4.29 -3.36
CA ASP A 79 -26.29 -3.72 -3.39
C ASP A 79 -26.35 -2.32 -4.01
N GLY A 80 -25.28 -1.89 -4.70
CA GLY A 80 -25.19 -0.55 -5.30
C GLY A 80 -24.14 -0.43 -6.39
N PRO A 81 -24.19 0.64 -7.17
CA PRO A 81 -23.23 0.91 -8.22
C PRO A 81 -21.85 1.29 -7.63
N THR A 82 -20.80 0.82 -8.29
CA THR A 82 -19.39 1.06 -7.93
C THR A 82 -18.57 1.63 -9.09
N GLY A 83 -19.23 1.96 -10.20
CA GLY A 83 -18.61 2.63 -11.35
C GLY A 83 -18.26 4.10 -11.08
N PRO A 84 -17.56 4.77 -12.02
CA PRO A 84 -17.06 6.14 -11.85
C PRO A 84 -18.12 7.16 -11.43
N GLU A 85 -19.32 7.04 -11.97
CA GLU A 85 -20.44 7.96 -11.69
C GLU A 85 -20.98 7.85 -10.27
N ALA A 86 -20.87 6.66 -9.66
CA ALA A 86 -21.29 6.40 -8.29
C ALA A 86 -20.30 6.94 -7.24
N LEU A 87 -19.06 7.20 -7.63
CA LEU A 87 -17.99 7.64 -6.71
C LEU A 87 -18.10 9.13 -6.39
N THR A 88 -19.24 9.51 -5.80
CA THR A 88 -19.58 10.90 -5.44
C THR A 88 -18.97 11.31 -4.09
N PRO A 89 -18.81 12.61 -3.80
CA PRO A 89 -18.39 13.10 -2.49
C PRO A 89 -19.29 12.63 -1.35
N GLY A 90 -20.62 12.62 -1.56
CA GLY A 90 -21.56 12.15 -0.55
C GLY A 90 -21.37 10.68 -0.20
N TYR A 91 -21.10 9.84 -1.19
CA TYR A 91 -20.82 8.43 -0.99
C TYR A 91 -19.49 8.21 -0.25
N ALA A 92 -18.43 8.95 -0.62
CA ALA A 92 -17.16 8.91 0.10
C ALA A 92 -17.33 9.26 1.58
N MET A 93 -18.06 10.34 1.88
CA MET A 93 -18.34 10.75 3.27
C MET A 93 -19.19 9.73 4.03
N HIS A 94 -20.15 9.08 3.37
CA HIS A 94 -20.94 8.01 3.97
C HIS A 94 -20.06 6.82 4.38
N LEU A 95 -19.26 6.30 3.44
CA LEU A 95 -18.34 5.20 3.75
C LEU A 95 -17.32 5.60 4.81
N ARG A 96 -16.71 6.78 4.70
CA ARG A 96 -15.75 7.28 5.70
C ARG A 96 -16.32 7.20 7.12
N ARG A 97 -17.54 7.70 7.33
CA ARG A 97 -18.18 7.63 8.66
C ARG A 97 -18.36 6.19 9.13
N MET A 98 -18.77 5.28 8.25
CA MET A 98 -18.93 3.86 8.60
C MET A 98 -17.62 3.24 9.10
N PHE A 99 -16.49 3.55 8.45
CA PHE A 99 -15.17 3.07 8.83
C PHE A 99 -14.65 3.76 10.10
N ASP A 100 -14.82 5.09 10.21
CA ASP A 100 -14.41 5.88 11.37
C ASP A 100 -15.16 5.42 12.65
N ASP A 101 -16.48 5.20 12.57
CA ASP A 101 -17.31 4.69 13.68
C ASP A 101 -16.83 3.32 14.19
N LYS A 102 -16.30 2.49 13.30
CA LYS A 102 -15.71 1.18 13.62
C LYS A 102 -14.22 1.25 13.96
N LYS A 103 -13.57 2.42 13.83
CA LYS A 103 -12.11 2.62 14.03
C LYS A 103 -11.27 1.69 13.16
N ILE A 104 -11.69 1.49 11.90
CA ILE A 104 -11.00 0.68 10.91
C ILE A 104 -10.41 1.61 9.85
N ASP A 105 -9.10 1.57 9.65
CA ASP A 105 -8.44 2.30 8.57
C ASP A 105 -8.71 1.62 7.22
N ILE A 106 -8.85 2.40 6.16
CA ILE A 106 -8.78 1.88 4.80
C ILE A 106 -7.32 1.99 4.34
N ALA A 107 -6.58 0.89 4.39
CA ALA A 107 -5.17 0.84 4.04
C ALA A 107 -4.92 1.04 2.54
N VAL A 108 -5.81 0.47 1.71
CA VAL A 108 -5.77 0.53 0.25
C VAL A 108 -7.20 0.57 -0.29
N LEU A 109 -7.45 1.48 -1.22
CA LEU A 109 -8.59 1.42 -2.13
C LEU A 109 -8.14 0.73 -3.42
N GLY A 110 -8.57 -0.50 -3.64
CA GLY A 110 -8.17 -1.32 -4.79
C GLY A 110 -8.85 -0.90 -6.08
N CYS A 111 -8.05 -0.69 -7.13
CA CYS A 111 -8.49 -0.42 -8.50
C CYS A 111 -7.61 -1.25 -9.46
N TYR A 112 -7.99 -2.51 -9.66
CA TYR A 112 -7.18 -3.49 -10.39
C TYR A 112 -7.65 -3.59 -11.85
N LEU A 113 -7.20 -2.63 -12.67
CA LEU A 113 -7.53 -2.54 -14.09
C LEU A 113 -6.26 -2.51 -14.94
N ASN A 114 -6.35 -2.97 -16.19
CA ASN A 114 -5.21 -3.16 -17.07
C ASN A 114 -4.74 -1.86 -17.74
N LEU A 115 -3.79 -1.15 -17.16
CA LEU A 115 -3.18 0.05 -17.76
C LEU A 115 -2.32 -0.24 -19.01
N ALA A 116 -2.06 -1.51 -19.34
CA ALA A 116 -1.40 -1.89 -20.57
C ALA A 116 -2.36 -2.45 -21.64
N ASN A 117 -3.67 -2.21 -21.47
CA ASN A 117 -4.67 -2.64 -22.43
C ASN A 117 -4.38 -2.03 -23.80
N PRO A 118 -4.27 -2.84 -24.87
CA PRO A 118 -3.98 -2.36 -26.23
C PRO A 118 -5.17 -1.67 -26.91
N ASN A 119 -6.39 -1.89 -26.44
CA ASN A 119 -7.58 -1.25 -26.95
C ASN A 119 -7.69 0.19 -26.39
N ALA A 120 -7.61 1.18 -27.27
CA ALA A 120 -7.57 2.59 -26.88
C ALA A 120 -8.86 3.10 -26.20
N GLU A 121 -10.02 2.59 -26.60
CA GLU A 121 -11.30 2.95 -25.98
C GLU A 121 -11.39 2.39 -24.56
N SER A 122 -11.11 1.10 -24.39
CA SER A 122 -11.04 0.46 -23.08
C SER A 122 -9.99 1.10 -22.17
N LEU A 123 -8.81 1.47 -22.71
CA LEU A 123 -7.77 2.16 -21.94
C LEU A 123 -8.22 3.55 -21.45
N LYS A 124 -9.00 4.26 -22.27
CA LYS A 124 -9.58 5.54 -21.85
C LYS A 124 -10.55 5.36 -20.68
N GLU A 125 -11.45 4.40 -20.76
CA GLU A 125 -12.38 4.06 -19.67
C GLU A 125 -11.65 3.63 -18.40
N ILE A 126 -10.61 2.80 -18.53
CA ILE A 126 -9.73 2.38 -17.44
C ILE A 126 -9.08 3.59 -16.77
N THR A 127 -8.53 4.51 -17.57
CA THR A 127 -7.89 5.73 -17.05
C THR A 127 -8.88 6.62 -16.31
N ASP A 128 -10.10 6.79 -16.83
CA ASP A 128 -11.16 7.55 -16.19
C ASP A 128 -11.61 6.89 -14.87
N GLN A 129 -11.64 5.55 -14.82
CA GLN A 129 -11.92 4.78 -13.60
C GLN A 129 -10.85 5.00 -12.54
N TYR A 130 -9.54 4.98 -12.90
CA TYR A 130 -8.45 5.30 -11.95
C TYR A 130 -8.58 6.72 -11.40
N LYS A 131 -8.82 7.70 -12.25
CA LYS A 131 -9.02 9.10 -11.81
C LYS A 131 -10.22 9.24 -10.87
N ALA A 132 -11.31 8.53 -11.13
CA ALA A 132 -12.46 8.49 -10.23
C ALA A 132 -12.11 7.87 -8.87
N HIS A 133 -11.39 6.74 -8.84
CA HIS A 133 -10.92 6.11 -7.59
C HIS A 133 -9.96 7.00 -6.82
N ILE A 134 -9.01 7.65 -7.48
CA ILE A 134 -8.04 8.56 -6.85
C ILE A 134 -8.77 9.75 -6.20
N ARG A 135 -9.69 10.39 -6.93
CA ARG A 135 -10.52 11.47 -6.37
C ARG A 135 -11.37 10.98 -5.20
N PHE A 136 -11.97 9.80 -5.34
CA PHE A 136 -12.79 9.20 -4.29
C PHE A 136 -11.95 8.87 -3.05
N ALA A 137 -10.75 8.31 -3.21
CA ALA A 137 -9.82 8.00 -2.13
C ALA A 137 -9.46 9.24 -1.31
N SER A 138 -9.18 10.38 -1.97
CA SER A 138 -8.90 11.65 -1.31
C SER A 138 -10.07 12.10 -0.42
N LEU A 139 -11.31 11.97 -0.88
CA LEU A 139 -12.51 12.33 -0.12
C LEU A 139 -12.85 11.31 0.96
N LEU A 140 -12.59 10.04 0.71
CA LEU A 140 -12.80 8.93 1.64
C LEU A 140 -11.83 8.97 2.83
N GLY A 141 -10.70 9.66 2.69
CA GLY A 141 -9.63 9.66 3.67
C GLY A 141 -8.69 8.46 3.55
N CYS A 142 -8.72 7.76 2.42
CA CYS A 142 -7.76 6.70 2.08
C CYS A 142 -6.57 7.30 1.32
N GLY A 143 -5.37 7.18 1.87
CA GLY A 143 -4.16 7.76 1.27
C GLY A 143 -3.61 6.98 0.07
N VAL A 144 -4.08 5.76 -0.20
CA VAL A 144 -3.48 4.85 -1.19
C VAL A 144 -4.54 4.24 -2.11
N VAL A 145 -4.35 4.40 -3.41
CA VAL A 145 -5.04 3.59 -4.45
C VAL A 145 -4.06 2.54 -4.93
N GLY A 146 -4.46 1.26 -4.86
CA GLY A 146 -3.62 0.12 -5.20
C GLY A 146 -4.00 -0.52 -6.52
N THR A 147 -2.99 -0.99 -7.28
CA THR A 147 -3.16 -1.73 -8.53
C THR A 147 -2.01 -2.69 -8.80
N GLU A 148 -2.28 -3.75 -9.53
CA GLU A 148 -1.27 -4.57 -10.20
C GLU A 148 -0.82 -3.91 -11.53
N THR A 149 0.11 -4.54 -12.26
CA THR A 149 0.82 -3.89 -13.36
C THR A 149 0.40 -4.33 -14.76
N GLY A 150 -0.63 -5.16 -14.87
CA GLY A 150 -1.27 -5.46 -16.14
C GLY A 150 -0.57 -6.47 -17.04
N ALA A 151 -1.15 -6.65 -18.22
CA ALA A 151 -0.66 -7.48 -19.31
C ALA A 151 -0.94 -6.79 -20.67
N PRO A 152 -0.13 -7.02 -21.71
CA PRO A 152 -0.26 -6.35 -23.01
C PRO A 152 -1.35 -7.00 -23.89
N ASN A 153 -2.50 -7.34 -23.30
CA ASN A 153 -3.68 -7.90 -23.97
C ASN A 153 -4.97 -7.41 -23.31
N GLU A 154 -6.08 -7.57 -23.99
CA GLU A 154 -7.39 -7.10 -23.49
C GLU A 154 -7.92 -7.94 -22.33
N GLU A 155 -7.60 -9.22 -22.29
CA GLU A 155 -8.10 -10.17 -21.29
C GLU A 155 -7.39 -10.08 -19.94
N TYR A 156 -6.38 -9.23 -19.82
CA TYR A 156 -5.55 -9.11 -18.61
C TYR A 156 -4.92 -10.45 -18.20
N ARG A 157 -4.46 -11.24 -19.18
CA ARG A 157 -3.88 -12.57 -18.94
C ARG A 157 -2.36 -12.54 -18.99
N PRO A 158 -1.69 -13.22 -18.03
CA PRO A 158 -0.26 -13.42 -18.11
C PRO A 158 0.16 -14.12 -19.40
N GLU A 159 1.16 -13.57 -20.08
CA GLU A 159 1.75 -14.13 -21.29
C GLU A 159 3.23 -13.75 -21.41
N THR A 160 3.95 -14.37 -22.35
CA THR A 160 5.39 -14.13 -22.54
C THR A 160 5.68 -12.66 -22.88
N ALA A 161 4.78 -12.00 -23.61
CA ALA A 161 4.91 -10.59 -23.97
C ALA A 161 4.92 -9.64 -22.76
N CYS A 162 4.42 -10.04 -21.59
CA CYS A 162 4.56 -9.27 -20.36
C CYS A 162 6.03 -8.95 -20.03
N ARG A 163 6.97 -9.80 -20.47
CA ARG A 163 8.41 -9.62 -20.21
C ARG A 163 9.11 -8.73 -21.23
N SER A 164 8.43 -8.28 -22.27
CA SER A 164 9.01 -7.42 -23.29
C SER A 164 9.31 -6.00 -22.78
N LYS A 165 10.22 -5.30 -23.45
CA LYS A 165 10.51 -3.91 -23.19
C LYS A 165 9.37 -3.00 -23.65
N GLU A 166 8.73 -3.37 -24.74
CA GLU A 166 7.60 -2.66 -25.33
C GLU A 166 6.40 -2.62 -24.37
N ALA A 167 6.09 -3.75 -23.72
CA ALA A 167 5.04 -3.81 -22.71
C ALA A 167 5.33 -2.89 -21.53
N LEU A 168 6.58 -2.84 -21.05
CA LEU A 168 6.99 -1.95 -19.97
C LEU A 168 6.84 -0.48 -20.38
N VAL A 169 7.32 -0.10 -21.55
CA VAL A 169 7.21 1.28 -22.06
C VAL A 169 5.73 1.69 -22.20
N THR A 170 4.89 0.81 -22.74
CA THR A 170 3.45 1.04 -22.84
C THR A 170 2.82 1.24 -21.47
N PHE A 171 3.12 0.38 -20.52
CA PHE A 171 2.63 0.50 -19.16
C PHE A 171 3.05 1.83 -18.51
N ILE A 172 4.33 2.22 -18.60
CA ILE A 172 4.84 3.47 -18.04
C ILE A 172 4.15 4.68 -18.67
N ASN A 173 3.99 4.69 -19.99
CA ASN A 173 3.34 5.81 -20.69
C ASN A 173 1.87 5.98 -20.26
N ASN A 174 1.16 4.88 -20.06
CA ASN A 174 -0.24 4.89 -19.64
C ASN A 174 -0.40 5.18 -18.13
N LEU A 175 0.58 4.77 -17.32
CA LEU A 175 0.62 5.02 -15.88
C LEU A 175 0.87 6.51 -15.57
N ARG A 176 1.73 7.19 -16.32
CA ARG A 176 2.13 8.59 -16.08
C ARG A 176 0.97 9.55 -15.87
N PRO A 177 -0.04 9.66 -16.76
CA PRO A 177 -1.16 10.58 -16.56
C PRO A 177 -2.04 10.22 -15.34
N VAL A 178 -2.03 8.97 -14.90
CA VAL A 178 -2.74 8.54 -13.69
C VAL A 178 -1.98 9.00 -12.44
N VAL A 179 -0.66 8.88 -12.43
CA VAL A 179 0.20 9.38 -11.34
C VAL A 179 0.14 10.90 -11.24
N GLU A 180 0.21 11.63 -12.35
CA GLU A 180 0.04 13.09 -12.37
C GLU A 180 -1.33 13.54 -11.79
N TYR A 181 -2.35 12.72 -11.99
CA TYR A 181 -3.65 12.99 -11.37
C TYR A 181 -3.63 12.69 -9.86
N ALA A 182 -2.94 11.63 -9.44
CA ALA A 182 -2.75 11.28 -8.03
C ALA A 182 -1.99 12.39 -7.27
N GLU A 183 -0.97 12.98 -7.87
CA GLU A 183 -0.25 14.14 -7.32
C GLU A 183 -1.19 15.31 -7.04
N LYS A 184 -2.06 15.65 -8.00
CA LYS A 184 -3.03 16.75 -7.86
C LYS A 184 -4.05 16.50 -6.76
N MET A 185 -4.35 15.24 -6.47
CA MET A 185 -5.31 14.84 -5.43
C MET A 185 -4.65 14.57 -4.07
N GLY A 186 -3.32 14.58 -3.98
CA GLY A 186 -2.57 14.23 -2.77
C GLY A 186 -2.74 12.76 -2.34
N VAL A 187 -2.90 11.84 -3.31
CA VAL A 187 -3.10 10.41 -3.10
C VAL A 187 -1.90 9.66 -3.66
N ILE A 188 -1.48 8.60 -2.98
CA ILE A 188 -0.48 7.67 -3.47
C ILE A 188 -1.15 6.70 -4.45
N LEU A 189 -0.61 6.56 -5.64
CA LEU A 189 -0.88 5.40 -6.49
C LEU A 189 0.21 4.36 -6.20
N ALA A 190 -0.16 3.22 -5.67
CA ALA A 190 0.78 2.15 -5.34
C ALA A 190 0.62 0.99 -6.32
N ILE A 191 1.71 0.67 -7.03
CA ILE A 191 1.76 -0.49 -7.92
C ILE A 191 2.27 -1.72 -7.15
N GLU A 192 1.70 -2.87 -7.46
CA GLU A 192 2.08 -4.16 -6.91
C GLU A 192 2.82 -4.98 -7.97
N PRO A 193 4.12 -5.21 -7.82
CA PRO A 193 4.87 -6.10 -8.71
C PRO A 193 4.38 -7.54 -8.57
N VAL A 194 4.08 -8.19 -9.71
CA VAL A 194 3.58 -9.57 -9.76
C VAL A 194 4.36 -10.35 -10.80
N ARG A 195 4.95 -11.49 -10.43
CA ARG A 195 5.86 -12.32 -11.25
C ARG A 195 5.34 -12.63 -12.65
N ARG A 196 4.04 -12.66 -12.82
CA ARG A 196 3.37 -12.99 -14.10
C ARG A 196 2.89 -11.77 -14.88
N HIS A 197 3.05 -10.55 -14.34
CA HIS A 197 2.64 -9.30 -14.98
C HIS A 197 3.82 -8.57 -15.64
N ILE A 198 3.58 -7.35 -16.13
CA ILE A 198 4.59 -6.53 -16.81
C ILE A 198 5.71 -6.14 -15.86
N VAL A 199 5.39 -5.74 -14.63
CA VAL A 199 6.39 -5.47 -13.59
C VAL A 199 6.51 -6.73 -12.73
N TYR A 200 7.40 -7.63 -13.12
CA TYR A 200 7.49 -8.99 -12.60
C TYR A 200 8.54 -9.19 -11.50
N ASP A 201 9.36 -8.18 -11.23
CA ASP A 201 10.38 -8.21 -10.19
C ASP A 201 10.72 -6.81 -9.64
N ALA A 202 11.57 -6.78 -8.64
CA ALA A 202 11.97 -5.54 -7.97
C ALA A 202 12.78 -4.61 -8.88
N GLY A 203 13.62 -5.15 -9.77
CA GLY A 203 14.40 -4.37 -10.73
C GLY A 203 13.52 -3.59 -11.69
N ARG A 204 12.51 -4.26 -12.25
CA ARG A 204 11.52 -3.59 -13.11
C ARG A 204 10.65 -2.58 -12.37
N ALA A 205 10.27 -2.88 -11.13
CA ALA A 205 9.56 -1.92 -10.31
C ALA A 205 10.40 -0.66 -10.06
N ARG A 206 11.70 -0.83 -9.78
CA ARG A 206 12.62 0.30 -9.63
C ARG A 206 12.71 1.12 -10.90
N GLU A 207 12.81 0.47 -12.08
CA GLU A 207 12.84 1.15 -13.39
C GLU A 207 11.57 2.00 -13.60
N VAL A 208 10.38 1.49 -13.26
CA VAL A 208 9.12 2.24 -13.35
C VAL A 208 9.14 3.47 -12.44
N LEU A 209 9.57 3.29 -11.19
CA LEU A 209 9.66 4.39 -10.22
C LEU A 209 10.63 5.47 -10.70
N ASP A 210 11.80 5.10 -11.23
CA ASP A 210 12.81 6.03 -11.71
C ASP A 210 12.37 6.77 -12.98
N GLN A 211 11.66 6.10 -13.89
CA GLN A 211 11.17 6.74 -15.12
C GLN A 211 9.97 7.66 -14.89
N ILE A 212 9.13 7.39 -13.94
CA ILE A 212 8.01 8.27 -13.56
C ILE A 212 8.50 9.43 -12.68
N ASP A 213 9.42 9.16 -11.74
CA ASP A 213 10.04 10.11 -10.82
C ASP A 213 9.01 10.97 -10.06
N SER A 214 8.07 10.30 -9.39
CA SER A 214 7.01 10.95 -8.61
C SER A 214 6.94 10.40 -7.19
N PRO A 215 6.86 11.25 -6.15
CA PRO A 215 6.67 10.81 -4.78
C PRO A 215 5.28 10.16 -4.56
N ASN A 216 4.34 10.40 -5.46
CA ASN A 216 3.00 9.84 -5.42
C ASN A 216 2.89 8.47 -6.12
N LEU A 217 3.96 7.97 -6.74
CA LEU A 217 4.06 6.58 -7.18
C LEU A 217 4.86 5.79 -6.16
N GLN A 218 4.22 4.82 -5.54
CA GLN A 218 4.85 3.97 -4.52
C GLN A 218 4.54 2.48 -4.77
N ILE A 219 4.90 1.62 -3.82
CA ILE A 219 4.84 0.17 -3.97
C ILE A 219 3.89 -0.43 -2.93
N ILE A 220 3.06 -1.36 -3.37
CA ILE A 220 2.54 -2.42 -2.53
C ILE A 220 3.54 -3.57 -2.60
N LEU A 221 4.16 -3.92 -1.49
CA LEU A 221 5.08 -5.04 -1.42
C LEU A 221 4.34 -6.30 -0.96
N ASP A 222 4.16 -7.22 -1.90
CA ASP A 222 3.75 -8.60 -1.61
C ASP A 222 4.90 -9.54 -1.98
N PRO A 223 5.62 -10.10 -1.01
CA PRO A 223 6.74 -10.98 -1.29
C PRO A 223 6.36 -12.23 -2.07
N VAL A 224 5.17 -12.80 -1.86
CA VAL A 224 4.71 -14.01 -2.56
C VAL A 224 4.41 -13.72 -4.03
N ASN A 225 3.92 -12.52 -4.35
CA ASN A 225 3.69 -12.13 -5.75
C ASN A 225 4.98 -11.99 -6.57
N LEU A 226 6.15 -11.90 -5.94
CA LEU A 226 7.45 -11.91 -6.60
C LEU A 226 7.97 -13.33 -6.88
N LEU A 227 7.28 -14.37 -6.39
CA LEU A 227 7.70 -15.75 -6.49
C LEU A 227 6.91 -16.51 -7.56
N ASP A 228 7.58 -17.48 -8.18
CA ASP A 228 6.99 -18.53 -9.01
C ASP A 228 7.89 -19.79 -8.91
N LEU A 229 7.59 -20.84 -9.67
CA LEU A 229 8.33 -22.11 -9.67
C LEU A 229 9.82 -21.97 -10.02
N ASP A 230 10.20 -20.91 -10.73
CA ASP A 230 11.59 -20.68 -11.14
C ASP A 230 12.47 -20.01 -10.07
N ASN A 231 11.86 -19.48 -8.99
CA ASN A 231 12.62 -18.72 -7.98
C ASN A 231 12.21 -18.93 -6.51
N TYR A 232 11.14 -19.70 -6.21
CA TYR A 232 10.64 -19.84 -4.83
C TYR A 232 11.65 -20.42 -3.86
N GLU A 233 12.61 -21.23 -4.31
CA GLU A 233 13.68 -21.78 -3.46
C GLU A 233 14.67 -20.70 -3.02
N ARG A 234 14.75 -19.61 -3.76
CA ARG A 234 15.57 -18.43 -3.44
C ARG A 234 14.71 -17.29 -2.89
N GLN A 235 13.59 -17.60 -2.22
CA GLN A 235 12.66 -16.60 -1.70
C GLN A 235 13.34 -15.54 -0.83
N LYS A 236 14.35 -15.95 -0.05
CA LYS A 236 15.08 -15.03 0.82
C LYS A 236 15.78 -13.93 0.00
N GLU A 237 16.54 -14.32 -1.01
CA GLU A 237 17.26 -13.38 -1.89
C GLU A 237 16.29 -12.48 -2.64
N VAL A 238 15.17 -13.02 -3.14
CA VAL A 238 14.14 -12.24 -3.83
C VAL A 238 13.52 -11.18 -2.93
N VAL A 239 13.23 -11.53 -1.67
CA VAL A 239 12.64 -10.60 -0.70
C VAL A 239 13.65 -9.56 -0.25
N GLU A 240 14.90 -9.94 0.03
CA GLU A 240 15.98 -9.02 0.40
C GLU A 240 16.26 -8.02 -0.74
N GLU A 241 16.36 -8.48 -1.99
CA GLU A 241 16.49 -7.61 -3.18
C GLU A 241 15.33 -6.62 -3.30
N ALA A 242 14.09 -7.08 -3.12
CA ALA A 242 12.92 -6.21 -3.16
C ALA A 242 12.96 -5.14 -2.05
N ILE A 243 13.39 -5.50 -0.84
CA ILE A 243 13.56 -4.56 0.27
C ILE A 243 14.66 -3.53 -0.01
N ASP A 244 15.76 -3.96 -0.59
CA ASP A 244 16.91 -3.09 -0.90
C ASP A 244 16.55 -2.08 -2.00
N LEU A 245 15.92 -2.54 -3.07
CA LEU A 245 15.57 -1.69 -4.21
C LEU A 245 14.34 -0.80 -3.97
N LEU A 246 13.34 -1.31 -3.27
CA LEU A 246 12.01 -0.68 -3.19
C LEU A 246 11.65 -0.19 -1.78
N GLY A 247 12.34 -0.62 -0.74
CA GLY A 247 11.92 -0.44 0.66
C GLY A 247 11.63 1.00 1.08
N LYS A 248 12.31 2.01 0.49
CA LYS A 248 11.98 3.44 0.77
C LYS A 248 10.60 3.82 0.25
N ASP A 249 10.18 3.23 -0.89
CA ASP A 249 8.96 3.55 -1.62
C ASP A 249 7.79 2.61 -1.28
N VAL A 250 7.95 1.67 -0.34
CA VAL A 250 6.85 0.79 0.10
C VAL A 250 5.83 1.58 0.93
N ALA A 251 4.60 1.68 0.43
CA ALA A 251 3.47 2.34 1.09
C ALA A 251 2.65 1.35 1.95
N VAL A 252 2.45 0.15 1.44
CA VAL A 252 1.62 -0.90 2.05
C VAL A 252 2.29 -2.25 1.83
N VAL A 253 2.06 -3.18 2.74
CA VAL A 253 2.50 -4.58 2.59
C VAL A 253 1.27 -5.48 2.46
N HIS A 254 1.28 -6.36 1.47
CA HIS A 254 0.39 -7.50 1.43
C HIS A 254 1.08 -8.73 1.99
N ILE A 255 0.34 -9.53 2.74
CA ILE A 255 0.86 -10.71 3.45
C ILE A 255 0.00 -11.92 3.11
N LYS A 256 0.59 -12.87 2.44
CA LYS A 256 0.04 -14.19 2.18
C LYS A 256 1.13 -15.24 2.24
N ASP A 257 0.77 -16.46 2.06
CA ASP A 257 1.66 -17.61 2.00
C ASP A 257 1.52 -18.34 0.65
N TYR A 258 2.31 -19.36 0.43
CA TYR A 258 2.19 -20.20 -0.76
C TYR A 258 2.48 -21.67 -0.47
N LEU A 259 1.90 -22.52 -1.31
CA LEU A 259 2.13 -23.96 -1.34
C LEU A 259 2.60 -24.35 -2.74
N ILE A 260 3.46 -25.36 -2.82
CA ILE A 260 3.79 -26.01 -4.08
C ILE A 260 2.93 -27.26 -4.22
N LYS A 261 2.11 -27.31 -5.26
CA LYS A 261 1.27 -28.46 -5.61
C LYS A 261 1.51 -28.88 -7.06
N GLY A 262 2.25 -29.97 -7.25
CA GLY A 262 2.73 -30.38 -8.57
C GLY A 262 3.61 -29.30 -9.21
N ASP A 263 3.21 -28.83 -10.37
CA ASP A 263 3.85 -27.79 -11.18
C ASP A 263 3.25 -26.40 -10.97
N LYS A 264 2.69 -26.11 -9.78
CA LYS A 264 2.05 -24.82 -9.51
C LYS A 264 2.43 -24.29 -8.12
N LEU A 265 2.73 -23.01 -8.07
CA LEU A 265 2.70 -22.22 -6.87
C LEU A 265 1.26 -21.73 -6.65
N ILE A 266 0.69 -22.06 -5.50
CA ILE A 266 -0.69 -21.72 -5.12
C ILE A 266 -0.66 -20.85 -3.88
N ASN A 267 -1.32 -19.71 -3.93
CA ASN A 267 -1.48 -18.83 -2.80
C ASN A 267 -2.22 -19.51 -1.65
N ALA A 268 -1.85 -19.11 -0.43
CA ALA A 268 -2.40 -19.65 0.81
C ALA A 268 -2.45 -18.57 1.90
N ALA A 269 -3.25 -18.79 2.93
CA ALA A 269 -3.29 -17.90 4.08
C ALA A 269 -1.95 -17.91 4.84
N ALA A 270 -1.54 -16.78 5.38
CA ALA A 270 -0.30 -16.63 6.12
C ALA A 270 -0.17 -17.67 7.26
N GLY A 271 0.99 -18.32 7.33
CA GLY A 271 1.30 -19.36 8.30
C GLY A 271 0.82 -20.77 7.92
N THR A 272 0.30 -20.96 6.70
CA THR A 272 -0.16 -22.27 6.22
C THR A 272 0.70 -22.85 5.09
N GLY A 273 1.76 -22.16 4.70
CA GLY A 273 2.60 -22.53 3.57
C GLY A 273 4.09 -22.49 3.88
N ARG A 274 4.87 -21.98 2.93
CA ARG A 274 6.35 -22.05 2.92
C ARG A 274 7.03 -20.67 2.98
N MET A 275 6.30 -19.59 3.17
CA MET A 275 6.85 -18.24 3.16
C MET A 275 7.72 -17.99 4.41
N ASP A 276 8.96 -17.55 4.21
CA ASP A 276 9.82 -17.03 5.27
C ASP A 276 9.61 -15.50 5.39
N TYR A 277 8.97 -15.08 6.46
CA TYR A 277 8.69 -13.67 6.73
C TYR A 277 9.82 -12.93 7.45
N THR A 278 10.94 -13.59 7.75
CA THR A 278 12.00 -13.04 8.62
C THR A 278 12.55 -11.71 8.10
N ALA A 279 12.91 -11.64 6.82
CA ALA A 279 13.44 -10.42 6.20
C ALA A 279 12.37 -9.30 6.18
N LEU A 280 11.13 -9.65 5.83
CA LEU A 280 10.01 -8.72 5.79
C LEU A 280 9.72 -8.12 7.17
N MET A 281 9.63 -8.94 8.23
CA MET A 281 9.35 -8.46 9.59
C MET A 281 10.46 -7.55 10.12
N LYS A 282 11.74 -7.91 9.88
CA LYS A 282 12.88 -7.05 10.22
C LYS A 282 12.83 -5.71 9.49
N PHE A 283 12.53 -5.72 8.20
CA PHE A 283 12.38 -4.50 7.41
C PHE A 283 11.28 -3.60 7.97
N ILE A 284 10.08 -4.13 8.18
CA ILE A 284 8.95 -3.36 8.70
C ILE A 284 9.31 -2.77 10.06
N LYS A 285 9.83 -3.59 10.98
CA LYS A 285 10.16 -3.16 12.34
C LYS A 285 11.22 -2.06 12.39
N ALA A 286 12.23 -2.15 11.52
CA ALA A 286 13.32 -1.19 11.48
C ALA A 286 13.00 0.09 10.72
N ARG A 287 12.21 0.02 9.65
CA ARG A 287 12.06 1.13 8.70
C ARG A 287 10.63 1.66 8.55
N LYS A 288 9.60 0.85 8.79
CA LYS A 288 8.19 1.17 8.54
C LYS A 288 7.25 0.73 9.69
N PRO A 289 7.55 1.04 10.97
CA PRO A 289 6.86 0.41 12.13
C PRO A 289 5.36 0.71 12.26
N TYR A 290 4.81 1.66 11.48
CA TYR A 290 3.37 1.96 11.42
C TYR A 290 2.72 1.61 10.09
N ILE A 291 3.39 0.83 9.25
CA ILE A 291 2.84 0.46 7.96
C ILE A 291 1.54 -0.36 8.12
N HIS A 292 0.62 -0.16 7.20
CA HIS A 292 -0.50 -1.08 7.02
C HIS A 292 -0.02 -2.36 6.34
N ALA A 293 -0.37 -3.51 6.91
CA ALA A 293 -0.08 -4.83 6.37
C ALA A 293 -1.37 -5.62 6.28
N THR A 294 -1.88 -5.87 5.08
CA THR A 294 -3.16 -6.56 4.88
C THR A 294 -2.94 -8.02 4.51
N LEU A 295 -3.64 -8.91 5.21
CA LEU A 295 -3.67 -10.32 4.88
C LEU A 295 -4.50 -10.53 3.60
N GLU A 296 -4.01 -11.42 2.74
CA GLU A 296 -4.67 -11.86 1.51
C GLU A 296 -4.79 -13.38 1.47
N ASP A 297 -5.66 -13.85 0.58
CA ASP A 297 -5.90 -15.29 0.35
C ASP A 297 -6.27 -16.06 1.63
N THR A 298 -6.86 -15.33 2.60
CA THR A 298 -7.45 -15.92 3.79
C THR A 298 -8.89 -16.37 3.52
N LEU A 299 -9.35 -17.31 4.33
CA LEU A 299 -10.75 -17.67 4.42
C LEU A 299 -11.32 -17.17 5.75
N PRO A 300 -12.63 -16.95 5.86
CA PRO A 300 -13.24 -16.49 7.12
C PRO A 300 -12.92 -17.36 8.34
N LEU A 301 -12.62 -18.64 8.13
CA LEU A 301 -12.30 -19.59 9.18
C LEU A 301 -10.84 -19.57 9.64
N ASN A 302 -9.90 -19.12 8.82
CA ASN A 302 -8.47 -19.11 9.15
C ASN A 302 -7.87 -17.70 9.34
N ALA A 303 -8.65 -16.64 9.10
CA ALA A 303 -8.17 -15.26 9.14
C ALA A 303 -7.59 -14.87 10.52
N VAL A 304 -8.23 -15.30 11.63
CA VAL A 304 -7.71 -15.05 12.97
C VAL A 304 -6.39 -15.75 13.22
N GLN A 305 -6.26 -17.02 12.79
CA GLN A 305 -5.02 -17.78 12.93
C GLN A 305 -3.88 -17.15 12.14
N ALA A 306 -4.15 -16.72 10.89
CA ALA A 306 -3.19 -16.01 10.06
C ALA A 306 -2.73 -14.69 10.71
N ARG A 307 -3.66 -13.90 11.28
CA ARG A 307 -3.34 -12.68 12.02
C ARG A 307 -2.45 -12.96 13.23
N GLU A 308 -2.79 -13.97 14.03
CA GLU A 308 -2.03 -14.35 15.22
C GLU A 308 -0.63 -14.86 14.88
N HIS A 309 -0.50 -15.60 13.79
CA HIS A 309 0.81 -16.04 13.26
C HIS A 309 1.69 -14.82 12.95
N ILE A 310 1.19 -13.85 12.19
CA ILE A 310 1.95 -12.63 11.86
C ILE A 310 2.24 -11.78 13.09
N GLN A 311 1.31 -11.67 14.04
CA GLN A 311 1.56 -10.98 15.31
C GLN A 311 2.65 -11.63 16.14
N LYS A 312 2.75 -12.96 16.13
CA LYS A 312 3.83 -13.70 16.79
C LYS A 312 5.18 -13.38 16.14
N LEU A 313 5.28 -13.50 14.82
CA LEU A 313 6.50 -13.18 14.07
C LEU A 313 6.95 -11.72 14.29
N TRP A 314 6.02 -10.80 14.33
CA TRP A 314 6.30 -9.40 14.65
C TRP A 314 6.92 -9.20 16.04
N LYS A 315 6.49 -9.96 17.03
CA LYS A 315 7.04 -9.89 18.41
C LYS A 315 8.45 -10.47 18.47
N GLU A 316 8.72 -11.51 17.70
CA GLU A 316 9.98 -12.25 17.67
C GLU A 316 11.08 -11.57 16.82
N ALA A 317 10.72 -10.78 15.81
CA ALA A 317 11.65 -10.01 14.97
C ALA A 317 12.23 -8.82 15.74
#